data_aff86c231b4598c0941d667c694ed7e1
#
_entry.id   aff86c231b4598c0941d667c694ed7e1
#
_cell.length_a   1.000
_cell.length_b   1.000
_cell.length_c   1.000
_cell.angle_alpha   90.00
_cell.angle_beta   90.00
_cell.angle_gamma   90.00
#
_symmetry.space_group_name_H-M   'P 1'
#
loop_
_entity.id
_entity.type
_entity.pdbx_description
1 polymer ?
#
loop_
_entity_poly.entity_id
_entity_poly.type
_entity_poly.pdbx_seq_one_letter_code
_entity_poly.pdbx_strand_id
1 'polypeptide(L)'
;ITGNNRTRDNVIRRDLKVQEGGRFDSKAIRTSTQKLNRLGYFEEVTITPKPTLNEDQMDVVVDVKEKATGQFSVGAGYSSSENLLFMGEISENNLFGTGNRLSLRAYTSSESTRYNLNFTNPRLFDSQVSGSIDLYDWEREFDDYTRDTTGSTLRLGHPLIEEWRIYYGYTISDTELTDIGPNASTVILQSKDINLTSATDVALVRDTRDKIFSPTSGSRNSLSVEYAGGPLAGGKRRPTSS
;
A
#
# COMPACT_ATOMS: atom_id res chain seq x y z
N ILE A 1 26.41 9.01 6.53
CA ILE A 1 25.03 9.50 6.59
C ILE A 1 24.87 10.22 7.93
N THR A 2 24.24 11.40 7.92
CA THR A 2 24.04 12.24 9.10
C THR A 2 22.60 12.79 9.10
N GLY A 3 22.08 13.15 10.29
CA GLY A 3 20.75 13.74 10.44
C GLY A 3 19.58 12.75 10.54
N ASN A 4 19.82 11.47 10.35
CA ASN A 4 18.80 10.41 10.42
C ASN A 4 18.65 9.87 11.86
N ASN A 5 17.88 10.56 12.67
CA ASN A 5 17.66 10.17 14.07
C ASN A 5 16.59 9.07 14.24
N ARG A 6 15.65 8.98 13.31
CA ARG A 6 14.55 8.00 13.29
C ARG A 6 14.73 6.97 12.19
N THR A 7 15.02 7.44 10.97
CA THR A 7 15.15 6.58 9.79
C THR A 7 16.44 5.76 9.88
N ARG A 8 16.33 4.46 9.72
CA ARG A 8 17.50 3.56 9.75
C ARG A 8 18.41 3.79 8.55
N ASP A 9 19.70 3.64 8.73
CA ASP A 9 20.73 3.81 7.69
C ASP A 9 20.45 2.98 6.44
N ASN A 10 20.03 1.72 6.61
CA ASN A 10 19.74 0.83 5.49
C ASN A 10 18.62 1.36 4.59
N VAL A 11 17.64 2.08 5.16
CA VAL A 11 16.54 2.70 4.40
C VAL A 11 17.04 3.79 3.47
N ILE A 12 18.05 4.54 3.89
CA ILE A 12 18.69 5.57 3.07
C ILE A 12 19.63 4.90 2.04
N ARG A 13 20.50 4.00 2.51
CA ARG A 13 21.53 3.34 1.68
C ARG A 13 20.93 2.61 0.47
N ARG A 14 19.85 1.87 0.65
CA ARG A 14 19.21 1.08 -0.43
C ARG A 14 18.66 1.93 -1.58
N ASP A 15 18.40 3.21 -1.35
CA ASP A 15 17.93 4.13 -2.38
C ASP A 15 19.02 5.01 -2.98
N LEU A 16 20.27 4.92 -2.45
CA LEU A 16 21.43 5.54 -3.08
C LEU A 16 21.84 4.77 -4.35
N LYS A 17 22.22 5.51 -5.38
CA LYS A 17 22.83 4.96 -6.61
C LYS A 17 24.36 5.03 -6.59
N VAL A 18 24.91 5.73 -5.61
CA VAL A 18 26.35 5.80 -5.36
C VAL A 18 26.77 4.54 -4.61
N GLN A 19 27.79 3.86 -5.11
CA GLN A 19 28.36 2.66 -4.48
C GLN A 19 29.71 2.99 -3.86
N GLU A 20 29.97 2.45 -2.67
CA GLU A 20 31.27 2.57 -2.00
C GLU A 20 32.37 1.91 -2.86
N GLY A 21 33.50 2.60 -3.03
CA GLY A 21 34.58 2.16 -3.90
C GLY A 21 34.31 2.29 -5.40
N GLY A 22 33.15 2.80 -5.79
CA GLY A 22 32.78 3.04 -7.18
C GLY A 22 33.38 4.35 -7.74
N ARG A 23 33.27 4.54 -9.06
CA ARG A 23 33.66 5.80 -9.69
C ARG A 23 32.71 6.93 -9.29
N PHE A 24 33.26 8.13 -9.13
CA PHE A 24 32.44 9.31 -8.93
C PHE A 24 31.52 9.56 -10.12
N ASP A 25 30.22 9.65 -9.85
CA ASP A 25 29.19 9.93 -10.86
C ASP A 25 28.20 10.97 -10.31
N SER A 26 28.28 12.16 -10.85
CA SER A 26 27.38 13.27 -10.49
C SER A 26 25.91 13.00 -10.85
N LYS A 27 25.64 12.16 -11.88
CA LYS A 27 24.29 11.73 -12.25
C LYS A 27 23.74 10.77 -11.18
N ALA A 28 24.57 9.86 -10.67
CA ALA A 28 24.21 8.97 -9.57
C ALA A 28 23.85 9.76 -8.30
N ILE A 29 24.61 10.80 -7.95
CA ILE A 29 24.33 11.70 -6.83
C ILE A 29 22.97 12.37 -7.02
N ARG A 30 22.72 12.99 -8.17
CA ARG A 30 21.44 13.65 -8.46
C ARG A 30 20.27 12.69 -8.39
N THR A 31 20.42 11.49 -8.95
CA THR A 31 19.39 10.45 -8.91
C THR A 31 19.12 9.98 -7.49
N SER A 32 20.16 9.84 -6.68
CA SER A 32 20.05 9.50 -5.25
C SER A 32 19.28 10.55 -4.48
N THR A 33 19.62 11.83 -4.66
CA THR A 33 18.90 12.94 -4.03
C THR A 33 17.42 12.95 -4.41
N GLN A 34 17.10 12.76 -5.70
CA GLN A 34 15.71 12.67 -6.16
C GLN A 34 14.96 11.49 -5.55
N LYS A 35 15.61 10.33 -5.44
CA LYS A 35 14.99 9.15 -4.83
C LYS A 35 14.71 9.36 -3.35
N LEU A 36 15.67 9.86 -2.59
CA LEU A 36 15.50 10.15 -1.16
C LEU A 36 14.40 11.19 -0.91
N ASN A 37 14.37 12.28 -1.71
CA ASN A 37 13.28 13.25 -1.64
C ASN A 37 11.90 12.63 -1.94
N ARG A 38 11.85 11.67 -2.88
CA ARG A 38 10.61 10.98 -3.24
C ARG A 38 10.07 10.07 -2.14
N LEU A 39 10.90 9.60 -1.21
CA LEU A 39 10.45 8.84 -0.03
C LEU A 39 9.48 9.64 0.84
N GLY A 40 9.64 10.96 0.86
CA GLY A 40 8.79 11.84 1.65
C GLY A 40 9.09 11.83 3.16
N TYR A 41 10.24 11.26 3.58
CA TYR A 41 10.65 11.19 4.98
C TYR A 41 11.47 12.41 5.43
N PHE A 42 12.00 13.14 4.45
CA PHE A 42 12.94 14.24 4.67
C PHE A 42 12.36 15.56 4.19
N GLU A 43 12.63 16.62 4.92
CA GLU A 43 12.38 18.00 4.53
C GLU A 43 13.47 18.45 3.54
N GLU A 44 14.72 18.06 3.82
CA GLU A 44 15.89 18.40 3.02
C GLU A 44 16.81 17.18 2.90
N VAL A 45 17.39 17.01 1.72
CA VAL A 45 18.40 15.99 1.43
C VAL A 45 19.54 16.64 0.69
N THR A 46 20.73 16.66 1.31
CA THR A 46 21.95 17.21 0.72
C THR A 46 22.99 16.09 0.59
N ILE A 47 23.48 15.89 -0.62
CA ILE A 47 24.56 14.93 -0.89
C ILE A 47 25.77 15.70 -1.40
N THR A 48 26.81 15.77 -0.58
CA THR A 48 28.02 16.56 -0.87
C THR A 48 29.23 15.68 -0.99
N PRO A 49 29.92 15.67 -2.13
CA PRO A 49 31.23 15.05 -2.25
C PRO A 49 32.27 15.89 -1.52
N LYS A 50 33.09 15.28 -0.67
CA LYS A 50 34.20 15.89 0.04
C LYS A 50 35.51 15.25 -0.41
N PRO A 51 36.52 16.02 -0.81
CA PRO A 51 37.84 15.48 -1.11
C PRO A 51 38.47 14.88 0.17
N THR A 52 39.17 13.79 0.03
CA THR A 52 39.95 13.16 1.11
C THR A 52 41.43 13.55 0.99
N LEU A 53 42.25 13.04 1.91
CA LEU A 53 43.71 13.22 1.85
C LEU A 53 44.36 12.51 0.65
N ASN A 54 43.64 11.54 0.06
CA ASN A 54 44.07 10.85 -1.15
C ASN A 54 43.41 11.51 -2.37
N GLU A 55 44.21 12.00 -3.31
CA GLU A 55 43.75 12.73 -4.48
C GLU A 55 42.75 11.94 -5.36
N ASP A 56 42.82 10.59 -5.31
CA ASP A 56 41.98 9.69 -6.09
C ASP A 56 40.68 9.25 -5.35
N GLN A 57 40.42 9.78 -4.15
CA GLN A 57 39.26 9.38 -3.32
C GLN A 57 38.41 10.56 -2.91
N MET A 58 37.11 10.35 -2.91
CA MET A 58 36.11 11.31 -2.40
C MET A 58 35.17 10.65 -1.40
N ASP A 59 34.94 11.29 -0.28
CA ASP A 59 33.87 10.93 0.64
C ASP A 59 32.54 11.53 0.17
N VAL A 60 31.50 10.74 0.12
CA VAL A 60 30.16 11.22 -0.17
C VAL A 60 29.37 11.34 1.14
N VAL A 61 29.19 12.56 1.61
CA VAL A 61 28.41 12.87 2.82
C VAL A 61 26.95 13.05 2.42
N VAL A 62 26.08 12.20 3.00
CA VAL A 62 24.64 12.30 2.85
C VAL A 62 24.08 12.91 4.13
N ASP A 63 23.61 14.14 4.06
CA ASP A 63 22.99 14.84 5.18
C ASP A 63 21.49 14.97 4.93
N VAL A 64 20.68 14.58 5.91
CA VAL A 64 19.23 14.57 5.80
C VAL A 64 18.61 15.30 6.98
N LYS A 65 17.53 16.06 6.71
CA LYS A 65 16.68 16.65 7.73
C LYS A 65 15.34 15.94 7.73
N GLU A 66 15.07 15.18 8.78
CA GLU A 66 13.84 14.39 8.89
C GLU A 66 12.62 15.29 9.16
N LYS A 67 11.46 14.88 8.64
CA LYS A 67 10.16 15.47 8.95
C LYS A 67 9.20 14.42 9.53
N ALA A 68 8.08 14.89 10.06
CA ALA A 68 7.01 13.99 10.49
C ALA A 68 6.44 13.21 9.29
N THR A 69 6.34 11.91 9.43
CA THR A 69 5.84 10.96 8.41
C THR A 69 4.44 10.44 8.73
N GLY A 70 3.95 10.70 9.94
CA GLY A 70 2.59 10.43 10.35
C GLY A 70 1.60 11.42 9.73
N GLN A 71 0.45 10.92 9.31
CA GLN A 71 -0.65 11.71 8.75
C GLN A 71 -1.95 11.31 9.42
N PHE A 72 -2.79 12.29 9.64
CA PHE A 72 -4.13 12.12 10.15
C PHE A 72 -5.09 12.94 9.31
N SER A 73 -6.18 12.33 8.86
CA SER A 73 -7.25 13.02 8.13
C SER A 73 -8.62 12.61 8.63
N VAL A 74 -9.54 13.55 8.65
CA VAL A 74 -10.96 13.32 8.91
C VAL A 74 -11.77 14.04 7.87
N GLY A 75 -12.88 13.45 7.47
CA GLY A 75 -13.82 14.02 6.54
C GLY A 75 -15.25 13.68 6.93
N ALA A 76 -16.18 14.57 6.55
CA ALA A 76 -17.60 14.32 6.63
C ALA A 76 -18.22 14.71 5.30
N GLY A 77 -19.28 14.01 4.91
CA GLY A 77 -19.99 14.27 3.67
C GLY A 77 -21.45 13.87 3.76
N TYR A 78 -22.18 14.15 2.70
CA TYR A 78 -23.56 13.72 2.54
C TYR A 78 -23.74 13.08 1.16
N SER A 79 -24.44 11.95 1.14
CA SER A 79 -24.82 11.23 -0.07
C SER A 79 -26.32 10.96 -0.04
N SER A 80 -26.97 11.01 -1.20
CA SER A 80 -28.39 10.66 -1.30
C SER A 80 -28.69 9.18 -1.01
N SER A 81 -27.68 8.31 -1.15
CA SER A 81 -27.80 6.86 -0.92
C SER A 81 -27.34 6.41 0.47
N GLU A 82 -26.44 7.16 1.10
CA GLU A 82 -25.84 6.76 2.40
C GLU A 82 -26.04 7.85 3.48
N ASN A 83 -26.82 8.90 3.20
CA ASN A 83 -27.07 10.03 4.08
C ASN A 83 -25.78 10.71 4.57
N LEU A 84 -25.65 10.94 5.86
CA LEU A 84 -24.47 11.50 6.47
C LEU A 84 -23.37 10.44 6.57
N LEU A 85 -22.19 10.77 6.12
CA LEU A 85 -21.03 9.87 6.16
C LEU A 85 -19.84 10.54 6.84
N PHE A 86 -19.04 9.74 7.52
CA PHE A 86 -17.80 10.14 8.16
C PHE A 86 -16.67 9.23 7.73
N MET A 87 -15.50 9.79 7.55
CA MET A 87 -14.28 9.04 7.27
C MET A 87 -13.12 9.54 8.10
N GLY A 88 -12.26 8.63 8.51
CA GLY A 88 -11.03 8.91 9.23
C GLY A 88 -9.90 8.04 8.71
N GLU A 89 -8.70 8.61 8.61
CA GLU A 89 -7.49 7.87 8.27
C GLU A 89 -6.35 8.32 9.17
N ILE A 90 -5.64 7.34 9.70
CA ILE A 90 -4.36 7.52 10.37
C ILE A 90 -3.33 6.71 9.59
N SER A 91 -2.20 7.31 9.25
CA SER A 91 -1.14 6.58 8.56
C SER A 91 0.24 7.03 9.03
N GLU A 92 1.17 6.08 9.07
CA GLU A 92 2.59 6.31 9.30
C GLU A 92 3.38 5.74 8.11
N ASN A 93 4.13 6.61 7.42
CA ASN A 93 4.83 6.24 6.20
C ASN A 93 6.25 5.71 6.44
N ASN A 94 6.77 5.87 7.65
CA ASN A 94 8.10 5.39 8.02
C ASN A 94 8.07 4.76 9.42
N LEU A 95 7.24 3.72 9.56
CA LEU A 95 6.98 3.03 10.82
C LEU A 95 8.28 2.57 11.47
N PHE A 96 8.57 3.09 12.68
CA PHE A 96 9.79 2.83 13.44
C PHE A 96 11.10 3.05 12.66
N GLY A 97 11.07 3.96 11.67
CA GLY A 97 12.24 4.27 10.84
C GLY A 97 12.64 3.17 9.86
N THR A 98 11.81 2.17 9.64
CA THR A 98 12.08 1.02 8.78
C THR A 98 11.72 1.24 7.30
N GLY A 99 11.07 2.36 6.99
CA GLY A 99 10.51 2.64 5.67
C GLY A 99 9.23 1.85 5.38
N ASN A 100 8.68 1.13 6.36
CA ASN A 100 7.39 0.46 6.23
C ASN A 100 6.27 1.47 6.42
N ARG A 101 5.13 1.21 5.79
CA ARG A 101 3.91 2.00 5.93
C ARG A 101 2.86 1.20 6.69
N LEU A 102 2.19 1.86 7.61
CA LEU A 102 0.99 1.36 8.25
C LEU A 102 -0.12 2.40 8.09
N SER A 103 -1.32 2.00 7.68
CA SER A 103 -2.49 2.88 7.65
C SER A 103 -3.73 2.17 8.17
N LEU A 104 -4.51 2.89 8.95
CA LEU A 104 -5.84 2.49 9.39
C LEU A 104 -6.84 3.49 8.85
N ARG A 105 -7.84 3.00 8.14
CA ARG A 105 -8.94 3.80 7.59
C ARG A 105 -10.26 3.29 8.12
N ALA A 106 -11.09 4.20 8.59
CA ALA A 106 -12.45 3.94 9.03
C ALA A 106 -13.43 4.79 8.22
N TYR A 107 -14.53 4.20 7.85
CA TYR A 107 -15.65 4.85 7.17
C TYR A 107 -16.94 4.39 7.82
N THR A 108 -17.85 5.30 8.09
CA THR A 108 -19.19 4.98 8.61
C THR A 108 -20.24 5.90 8.01
N SER A 109 -21.38 5.33 7.70
CA SER A 109 -22.59 6.04 7.23
C SER A 109 -23.82 5.40 7.87
N SER A 110 -25.02 5.83 7.49
CA SER A 110 -26.25 5.18 7.94
C SER A 110 -26.41 3.73 7.46
N GLU A 111 -25.75 3.36 6.36
CA GLU A 111 -25.95 2.07 5.69
C GLU A 111 -24.67 1.25 5.56
N SER A 112 -23.50 1.82 5.88
CA SER A 112 -22.27 1.05 5.78
C SER A 112 -21.22 1.48 6.80
N THR A 113 -20.50 0.48 7.32
CA THR A 113 -19.32 0.65 8.16
C THR A 113 -18.19 -0.14 7.55
N ARG A 114 -16.99 0.49 7.43
CA ARG A 114 -15.84 -0.15 6.81
C ARG A 114 -14.57 0.19 7.57
N TYR A 115 -13.81 -0.83 7.90
CA TYR A 115 -12.48 -0.72 8.48
C TYR A 115 -11.47 -1.35 7.54
N ASN A 116 -10.36 -0.66 7.32
CA ASN A 116 -9.23 -1.17 6.54
C ASN A 116 -7.94 -0.92 7.29
N LEU A 117 -7.15 -1.97 7.50
CA LEU A 117 -5.79 -1.91 8.01
C LEU A 117 -4.84 -2.37 6.91
N ASN A 118 -3.97 -1.48 6.46
CA ASN A 118 -2.95 -1.80 5.46
C ASN A 118 -1.55 -1.70 6.08
N PHE A 119 -0.76 -2.73 5.87
CA PHE A 119 0.68 -2.72 6.13
C PHE A 119 1.42 -2.95 4.83
N THR A 120 2.38 -2.08 4.50
CA THR A 120 3.19 -2.19 3.27
C THR A 120 4.67 -2.09 3.61
N ASN A 121 5.42 -3.10 3.18
CA ASN A 121 6.88 -3.04 3.11
C ASN A 121 7.29 -2.80 1.64
N PRO A 122 7.80 -1.63 1.27
CA PRO A 122 8.18 -1.32 -0.11
C PRO A 122 9.45 -2.03 -0.57
N ARG A 123 10.20 -2.64 0.35
CA ARG A 123 11.53 -3.25 0.12
C ARG A 123 11.72 -4.48 1.01
N LEU A 124 11.02 -5.57 0.70
CA LEU A 124 11.18 -6.82 1.43
C LEU A 124 12.66 -7.26 1.40
N PHE A 125 13.23 -7.48 2.58
CA PHE A 125 14.65 -7.86 2.74
C PHE A 125 15.63 -6.91 2.02
N ASP A 126 15.34 -5.59 2.03
CA ASP A 126 16.06 -4.54 1.32
C ASP A 126 16.18 -4.75 -0.21
N SER A 127 15.40 -5.67 -0.76
CA SER A 127 15.30 -5.94 -2.19
C SER A 127 14.42 -4.93 -2.92
N GLN A 128 14.22 -5.11 -4.22
CA GLN A 128 13.28 -4.29 -4.99
C GLN A 128 11.84 -4.84 -4.97
N VAL A 129 11.63 -5.95 -4.27
CA VAL A 129 10.33 -6.56 -4.07
C VAL A 129 9.57 -5.80 -2.98
N SER A 130 8.32 -5.46 -3.25
CA SER A 130 7.40 -4.91 -2.25
C SER A 130 6.40 -5.96 -1.81
N GLY A 131 5.96 -5.87 -0.55
CA GLY A 131 4.88 -6.70 -0.02
C GLY A 131 3.87 -5.85 0.73
N SER A 132 2.60 -6.16 0.61
CA SER A 132 1.55 -5.55 1.44
C SER A 132 0.54 -6.59 1.92
N ILE A 133 -0.02 -6.30 3.09
CA ILE A 133 -1.14 -7.02 3.67
C ILE A 133 -2.23 -6.00 3.94
N ASP A 134 -3.41 -6.27 3.40
CA ASP A 134 -4.63 -5.53 3.67
C ASP A 134 -5.57 -6.41 4.48
N LEU A 135 -6.04 -5.92 5.61
CA LEU A 135 -7.11 -6.53 6.39
C LEU A 135 -8.30 -5.60 6.34
N TYR A 136 -9.47 -6.14 6.11
CA TYR A 136 -10.68 -5.34 6.02
C TYR A 136 -11.87 -6.04 6.66
N ASP A 137 -12.77 -5.21 7.16
CA ASP A 137 -14.03 -5.60 7.75
C ASP A 137 -15.08 -4.57 7.31
N TRP A 138 -16.03 -5.01 6.49
CA TRP A 138 -17.02 -4.20 5.83
C TRP A 138 -18.42 -4.71 6.09
N GLU A 139 -19.24 -3.87 6.67
CA GLU A 139 -20.66 -4.09 6.82
C GLU A 139 -21.41 -3.16 5.88
N ARG A 140 -22.44 -3.67 5.23
CA ARG A 140 -23.36 -2.88 4.42
C ARG A 140 -24.77 -3.40 4.55
N GLU A 141 -25.66 -2.49 4.98
CA GLU A 141 -27.10 -2.70 5.04
C GLU A 141 -27.73 -2.38 3.69
N PHE A 142 -28.62 -3.25 3.23
CA PHE A 142 -29.47 -3.10 2.06
C PHE A 142 -30.92 -3.26 2.51
N ASP A 143 -31.88 -2.87 1.68
CA ASP A 143 -33.31 -2.92 2.01
C ASP A 143 -33.79 -4.31 2.47
N ASP A 144 -33.20 -5.38 1.91
CA ASP A 144 -33.67 -6.75 2.13
C ASP A 144 -32.65 -7.64 2.87
N TYR A 145 -31.45 -7.18 3.15
CA TYR A 145 -30.39 -7.95 3.84
C TYR A 145 -29.23 -7.08 4.26
N THR A 146 -28.46 -7.56 5.22
CA THR A 146 -27.15 -7.00 5.60
C THR A 146 -26.03 -7.89 5.07
N ARG A 147 -24.99 -7.28 4.54
CA ARG A 147 -23.78 -8.00 4.08
C ARG A 147 -22.61 -7.63 4.95
N ASP A 148 -22.04 -8.65 5.61
CA ASP A 148 -20.80 -8.58 6.36
C ASP A 148 -19.69 -9.25 5.57
N THR A 149 -18.57 -8.56 5.36
CA THR A 149 -17.44 -9.11 4.61
C THR A 149 -16.14 -8.83 5.36
N THR A 150 -15.54 -9.88 5.88
CA THR A 150 -14.22 -9.82 6.49
C THR A 150 -13.21 -10.50 5.59
N GLY A 151 -12.06 -9.88 5.36
CA GLY A 151 -11.10 -10.46 4.45
C GLY A 151 -9.68 -9.96 4.62
N SER A 152 -8.80 -10.61 3.89
CA SER A 152 -7.38 -10.28 3.81
C SER A 152 -6.88 -10.40 2.39
N THR A 153 -6.04 -9.43 1.97
CA THR A 153 -5.33 -9.47 0.70
C THR A 153 -3.83 -9.41 0.94
N LEU A 154 -3.10 -10.38 0.44
CA LEU A 154 -1.64 -10.37 0.38
C LEU A 154 -1.23 -9.96 -1.04
N ARG A 155 -0.34 -8.98 -1.17
CA ARG A 155 0.17 -8.55 -2.48
C ARG A 155 1.68 -8.45 -2.49
N LEU A 156 2.30 -8.99 -3.53
CA LEU A 156 3.73 -8.91 -3.80
C LEU A 156 3.94 -8.15 -5.11
N GLY A 157 4.88 -7.20 -5.11
CA GLY A 157 5.22 -6.40 -6.29
C GLY A 157 6.69 -6.53 -6.64
N HIS A 158 6.99 -6.80 -7.89
CA HIS A 158 8.35 -6.95 -8.41
C HIS A 158 8.58 -6.04 -9.62
N PRO A 159 9.70 -5.27 -9.71
CA PRO A 159 10.05 -4.57 -10.93
C PRO A 159 10.48 -5.57 -12.01
N LEU A 160 9.95 -5.43 -13.22
CA LEU A 160 10.36 -6.22 -14.39
C LEU A 160 11.48 -5.51 -15.15
N ILE A 161 11.22 -4.29 -15.55
CA ILE A 161 12.11 -3.36 -16.24
C ILE A 161 11.81 -1.94 -15.72
N GLU A 162 12.59 -0.95 -16.16
CA GLU A 162 12.71 0.37 -15.54
C GLU A 162 11.38 1.08 -15.18
N GLU A 163 10.34 0.95 -15.99
CA GLU A 163 9.04 1.59 -15.76
C GLU A 163 7.92 0.61 -15.44
N TRP A 164 8.19 -0.70 -15.52
CA TRP A 164 7.20 -1.74 -15.38
C TRP A 164 7.33 -2.51 -14.08
N ARG A 165 6.20 -2.72 -13.42
CA ARG A 165 6.09 -3.58 -12.24
C ARG A 165 4.98 -4.60 -12.43
N ILE A 166 5.22 -5.81 -11.97
CA ILE A 166 4.22 -6.85 -11.85
C ILE A 166 3.82 -7.00 -10.39
N TYR A 167 2.53 -7.19 -10.16
CA TYR A 167 1.96 -7.46 -8.85
C TYR A 167 1.22 -8.77 -8.88
N TYR A 168 1.38 -9.55 -7.83
CA TYR A 168 0.64 -10.78 -7.57
C TYR A 168 -0.17 -10.56 -6.31
N GLY A 169 -1.47 -10.76 -6.39
CA GLY A 169 -2.39 -10.65 -5.28
C GLY A 169 -3.03 -11.99 -4.95
N TYR A 170 -3.26 -12.22 -3.68
CA TYR A 170 -4.11 -13.31 -3.19
C TYR A 170 -5.05 -12.74 -2.14
N THR A 171 -6.35 -12.90 -2.39
CA THR A 171 -7.42 -12.43 -1.52
C THR A 171 -8.19 -13.61 -0.98
N ILE A 172 -8.46 -13.59 0.31
CA ILE A 172 -9.40 -14.48 0.97
C ILE A 172 -10.42 -13.63 1.71
N SER A 173 -11.70 -13.89 1.51
CA SER A 173 -12.79 -13.18 2.17
C SER A 173 -13.89 -14.12 2.61
N ASP A 174 -14.44 -13.87 3.77
CA ASP A 174 -15.65 -14.49 4.29
C ASP A 174 -16.76 -13.44 4.21
N THR A 175 -17.84 -13.79 3.51
CA THR A 175 -19.01 -12.92 3.33
C THR A 175 -20.22 -13.60 3.94
N GLU A 176 -20.85 -12.96 4.91
CA GLU A 176 -22.07 -13.43 5.54
C GLU A 176 -23.25 -12.52 5.15
N LEU A 177 -24.39 -13.13 4.89
CA LEU A 177 -25.64 -12.42 4.63
C LEU A 177 -26.56 -12.62 5.83
N THR A 178 -26.86 -11.53 6.53
CA THR A 178 -27.71 -11.51 7.73
C THR A 178 -28.99 -10.70 7.46
N ASP A 179 -29.94 -10.71 8.37
CA ASP A 179 -31.20 -9.94 8.33
C ASP A 179 -31.95 -10.07 7.01
N ILE A 180 -31.97 -11.28 6.43
CA ILE A 180 -32.60 -11.53 5.13
C ILE A 180 -34.11 -11.42 5.26
N GLY A 181 -34.67 -10.39 4.61
CA GLY A 181 -36.09 -10.10 4.59
C GLY A 181 -36.88 -11.16 3.81
N PRO A 182 -38.22 -11.25 4.07
CA PRO A 182 -39.09 -12.26 3.42
C PRO A 182 -39.25 -12.04 1.90
N ASN A 183 -38.93 -10.86 1.40
CA ASN A 183 -39.01 -10.50 -0.02
C ASN A 183 -37.67 -10.59 -0.76
N ALA A 184 -36.62 -11.11 -0.09
CA ALA A 184 -35.29 -11.23 -0.68
C ALA A 184 -35.34 -12.11 -1.94
N SER A 185 -34.55 -11.74 -2.94
CA SER A 185 -34.50 -12.46 -4.22
C SER A 185 -33.96 -13.88 -4.04
N THR A 186 -34.36 -14.80 -4.94
CA THR A 186 -33.86 -16.19 -4.94
C THR A 186 -32.35 -16.29 -5.07
N VAL A 187 -31.73 -15.30 -5.71
CA VAL A 187 -30.25 -15.22 -5.84
C VAL A 187 -29.61 -14.98 -4.47
N ILE A 188 -30.15 -14.09 -3.65
CA ILE A 188 -29.68 -13.80 -2.28
C ILE A 188 -29.79 -15.06 -1.42
N LEU A 189 -30.95 -15.74 -1.47
CA LEU A 189 -31.19 -16.97 -0.73
C LEU A 189 -30.21 -18.11 -1.12
N GLN A 190 -29.87 -18.22 -2.40
CA GLN A 190 -28.90 -19.19 -2.90
C GLN A 190 -27.44 -18.82 -2.51
N SER A 191 -27.13 -17.55 -2.39
CA SER A 191 -25.80 -17.05 -2.04
C SER A 191 -25.51 -17.13 -0.53
N LYS A 192 -26.53 -17.23 0.31
CA LYS A 192 -26.42 -17.29 1.77
C LYS A 192 -25.44 -18.35 2.29
N ASP A 193 -25.29 -19.44 1.56
CA ASP A 193 -24.45 -20.58 1.93
C ASP A 193 -23.03 -20.54 1.35
N ILE A 194 -22.71 -19.53 0.53
CA ILE A 194 -21.39 -19.41 -0.11
C ILE A 194 -20.67 -18.26 0.57
N ASN A 195 -19.96 -18.55 1.65
CA ASN A 195 -19.38 -17.54 2.51
C ASN A 195 -17.92 -17.27 2.17
N LEU A 196 -17.12 -18.32 2.00
CA LEU A 196 -15.69 -18.20 1.77
C LEU A 196 -15.39 -18.06 0.27
N THR A 197 -14.71 -16.98 -0.09
CA THR A 197 -14.21 -16.74 -1.45
C THR A 197 -12.72 -16.55 -1.42
N SER A 198 -12.01 -17.18 -2.36
CA SER A 198 -10.61 -16.86 -2.59
C SER A 198 -10.37 -16.49 -4.05
N ALA A 199 -9.49 -15.52 -4.25
CA ALA A 199 -9.14 -15.04 -5.57
C ALA A 199 -7.63 -14.78 -5.67
N THR A 200 -7.09 -14.95 -6.86
CA THR A 200 -5.75 -14.51 -7.18
C THR A 200 -5.80 -13.49 -8.30
N ASP A 201 -4.99 -12.44 -8.20
CA ASP A 201 -4.85 -11.44 -9.24
C ASP A 201 -3.40 -11.28 -9.67
N VAL A 202 -3.24 -10.96 -10.94
CA VAL A 202 -1.95 -10.52 -11.51
C VAL A 202 -2.18 -9.19 -12.18
N ALA A 203 -1.39 -8.18 -11.80
CA ALA A 203 -1.47 -6.86 -12.39
C ALA A 203 -0.11 -6.42 -12.93
N LEU A 204 -0.09 -5.94 -14.17
CA LEU A 204 1.05 -5.32 -14.81
C LEU A 204 0.84 -3.81 -14.84
N VAL A 205 1.75 -3.06 -14.24
CA VAL A 205 1.66 -1.60 -14.12
C VAL A 205 2.88 -0.96 -14.78
N ARG A 206 2.62 -0.03 -15.69
CA ARG A 206 3.61 0.89 -16.24
C ARG A 206 3.36 2.28 -15.67
N ASP A 207 4.37 2.88 -15.03
CA ASP A 207 4.26 4.23 -14.45
C ASP A 207 5.46 5.08 -14.88
N THR A 208 5.20 6.02 -15.79
CA THR A 208 6.18 6.96 -16.34
C THR A 208 6.02 8.37 -15.78
N ARG A 209 5.15 8.57 -14.77
CA ARG A 209 4.90 9.90 -14.21
C ARG A 209 6.13 10.48 -13.53
N ASP A 210 6.37 11.77 -13.78
CA ASP A 210 7.44 12.54 -13.16
C ASP A 210 7.25 12.69 -11.64
N LYS A 211 5.99 12.78 -11.17
CA LYS A 211 5.61 12.89 -9.76
C LYS A 211 4.44 11.96 -9.46
N ILE A 212 4.46 11.35 -8.29
CA ILE A 212 3.36 10.47 -7.82
C ILE A 212 2.13 11.33 -7.51
N PHE A 213 2.34 12.45 -6.82
CA PHE A 213 1.32 13.44 -6.51
C PHE A 213 1.48 14.64 -7.46
N SER A 214 0.39 15.07 -8.08
CA SER A 214 0.36 16.18 -9.05
C SER A 214 1.32 15.98 -10.24
N PRO A 215 1.14 14.93 -11.06
CA PRO A 215 1.98 14.69 -12.23
C PRO A 215 1.82 15.80 -13.26
N THR A 216 2.94 16.26 -13.84
CA THR A 216 2.96 17.25 -14.93
C THR A 216 3.28 16.59 -16.27
N SER A 217 3.83 15.37 -16.27
CA SER A 217 4.15 14.60 -17.47
C SER A 217 4.13 13.10 -17.20
N GLY A 218 3.99 12.30 -18.25
CA GLY A 218 3.95 10.85 -18.18
C GLY A 218 2.54 10.29 -18.02
N SER A 219 2.44 8.97 -17.91
CA SER A 219 1.19 8.22 -17.77
C SER A 219 1.33 7.06 -16.81
N ARG A 220 0.21 6.63 -16.24
CA ARG A 220 0.14 5.37 -15.49
C ARG A 220 -0.90 4.48 -16.15
N ASN A 221 -0.47 3.32 -16.60
CA ASN A 221 -1.31 2.30 -17.24
C ASN A 221 -1.24 1.03 -16.41
N SER A 222 -2.38 0.35 -16.24
CA SER A 222 -2.45 -0.92 -15.55
C SER A 222 -3.34 -1.90 -16.29
N LEU A 223 -2.89 -3.14 -16.37
CA LEU A 223 -3.66 -4.27 -16.87
C LEU A 223 -3.69 -5.31 -15.74
N SER A 224 -4.88 -5.76 -15.34
CA SER A 224 -5.03 -6.78 -14.33
C SER A 224 -5.96 -7.89 -14.79
N VAL A 225 -5.66 -9.11 -14.34
CA VAL A 225 -6.48 -10.29 -14.51
C VAL A 225 -6.68 -10.92 -13.15
N GLU A 226 -7.93 -11.17 -12.79
CA GLU A 226 -8.32 -11.83 -11.56
C GLU A 226 -8.99 -13.16 -11.88
N TYR A 227 -8.67 -14.16 -11.08
CA TYR A 227 -9.30 -15.48 -11.11
C TYR A 227 -9.81 -15.79 -9.71
N ALA A 228 -11.12 -15.96 -9.57
CA ALA A 228 -11.79 -16.27 -8.31
C ALA A 228 -12.50 -17.62 -8.36
N GLY A 229 -12.50 -18.35 -7.23
CA GLY A 229 -13.17 -19.65 -7.09
C GLY A 229 -12.42 -20.84 -7.69
N GLY A 230 -13.14 -21.91 -8.03
CA GLY A 230 -12.58 -23.15 -8.58
C GLY A 230 -11.64 -23.88 -7.62
N PRO A 231 -10.42 -24.30 -8.06
CA PRO A 231 -9.47 -25.02 -7.23
C PRO A 231 -8.90 -24.20 -6.05
N LEU A 232 -9.12 -22.89 -6.03
CA LEU A 232 -8.69 -22.02 -4.93
C LEU A 232 -9.62 -22.07 -3.71
N ALA A 233 -10.69 -22.91 -3.76
CA ALA A 233 -11.68 -23.14 -2.73
C ALA A 233 -12.52 -21.92 -2.33
N GLY A 234 -13.75 -21.87 -2.87
CA GLY A 234 -14.90 -21.25 -2.20
C GLY A 234 -15.72 -22.39 -1.59
N GLY A 235 -16.05 -22.35 -0.33
CA GLY A 235 -16.75 -23.46 0.34
C GLY A 235 -17.74 -22.96 1.38
N LYS A 236 -18.78 -23.80 1.61
CA LYS A 236 -19.70 -23.61 2.73
C LYS A 236 -18.95 -23.73 4.06
N ARG A 237 -19.09 -22.76 4.94
CA ARG A 237 -18.69 -22.92 6.34
C ARG A 237 -19.50 -24.06 6.95
N ARG A 238 -18.86 -25.03 7.58
CA ARG A 238 -19.60 -25.99 8.42
C ARG A 238 -20.20 -25.20 9.59
N PRO A 239 -21.51 -25.33 9.88
CA PRO A 239 -22.09 -24.73 11.04
C PRO A 239 -21.34 -25.24 12.27
N THR A 240 -20.76 -24.34 13.05
CA THR A 240 -20.26 -24.64 14.37
C THR A 240 -21.48 -24.92 15.24
N SER A 241 -21.69 -26.20 15.58
CA SER A 241 -22.67 -26.60 16.59
C SER A 241 -22.31 -25.95 17.92
N SER A 242 -23.08 -24.97 18.34
CA SER A 242 -23.16 -24.49 19.71
C SER A 242 -23.93 -25.46 20.57
#